data_ed9035c77009ff1e5e1eeac475f2c14f
#
_entry.id   ed9035c77009ff1e5e1eeac475f2c14f
#
_cell.length_a   1.000
_cell.length_b   1.000
_cell.length_c   1.000
_cell.angle_alpha   90.00
_cell.angle_beta   90.00
_cell.angle_gamma   90.00
#
_symmetry.space_group_name_H-M   'P 1'
#
loop_
_entity.id
_entity.type
_entity.pdbx_description
1 polymer ?
#
loop_
_entity_poly.entity_id
_entity_poly.type
_entity_poly.pdbx_seq_one_letter_code
_entity_poly.pdbx_strand_id
1 'polypeptide(L)'
;MIERVPHDLEAYVARSTAPGCFICRMLAGEPDFEHEIIAQDDAHIAFLSRWPPLPGYALAAPKAHLEGVVRDFDDAGYLAMMAFVRRLALAVEAVLGPERTYLLSLGSRQGNSHVHWHVAGLPAGVPYREQQFHALMTEHGIVPTTRESQAALARELAAAMR
;
A
#
# COMPACT_ATOMS: atom_id res chain seq x y z
N MET A 1 13.05 11.35 -13.29
CA MET A 1 13.72 10.16 -12.68
C MET A 1 13.27 10.09 -11.23
N ILE A 2 12.87 8.92 -10.74
CA ILE A 2 12.47 8.75 -9.32
C ILE A 2 13.74 8.63 -8.49
N GLU A 3 13.90 9.51 -7.49
CA GLU A 3 14.99 9.39 -6.54
C GLU A 3 14.67 8.23 -5.57
N ARG A 4 15.60 7.29 -5.46
CA ARG A 4 15.47 6.12 -4.58
C ARG A 4 16.76 5.91 -3.77
N VAL A 5 16.59 5.40 -2.57
CA VAL A 5 17.69 4.95 -1.71
C VAL A 5 17.67 3.43 -1.60
N PRO A 6 18.83 2.78 -1.36
CA PRO A 6 18.88 1.34 -1.13
C PRO A 6 17.93 0.90 -0.02
N HIS A 7 17.30 -0.25 -0.19
CA HIS A 7 16.43 -0.88 0.82
C HIS A 7 17.09 -2.13 1.39
N ASP A 8 17.06 -2.29 2.70
CA ASP A 8 17.54 -3.49 3.38
C ASP A 8 16.53 -4.63 3.21
N LEU A 9 16.73 -5.41 2.16
CA LEU A 9 15.85 -6.53 1.82
C LEU A 9 15.92 -7.67 2.84
N GLU A 10 17.07 -7.91 3.46
CA GLU A 10 17.21 -8.97 4.46
C GLU A 10 16.38 -8.63 5.70
N ALA A 11 16.48 -7.41 6.20
CA ALA A 11 15.66 -6.93 7.30
C ALA A 11 14.16 -6.91 6.93
N TYR A 12 13.83 -6.53 5.70
CA TYR A 12 12.45 -6.56 5.21
C TYR A 12 11.88 -7.98 5.17
N VAL A 13 12.61 -8.96 4.62
CA VAL A 13 12.19 -10.36 4.57
C VAL A 13 12.02 -10.92 5.98
N ALA A 14 13.00 -10.71 6.86
CA ALA A 14 12.95 -11.15 8.26
C ALA A 14 11.71 -10.62 8.97
N ARG A 15 11.36 -9.34 8.76
CA ARG A 15 10.16 -8.71 9.33
C ARG A 15 8.87 -9.28 8.72
N SER A 16 8.83 -9.46 7.40
CA SER A 16 7.64 -9.92 6.67
C SER A 16 7.30 -11.38 6.95
N THR A 17 8.30 -12.20 7.29
CA THR A 17 8.15 -13.62 7.63
C THR A 17 8.12 -13.88 9.14
N ALA A 18 8.28 -12.85 9.97
CA ALA A 18 8.14 -12.97 11.42
C ALA A 18 6.71 -13.39 11.80
N PRO A 19 6.54 -14.13 12.91
CA PRO A 19 5.21 -14.51 13.39
C PRO A 19 4.30 -13.30 13.63
N GLY A 20 3.04 -13.44 13.24
CA GLY A 20 2.01 -12.41 13.40
C GLY A 20 1.69 -11.67 12.11
N CYS A 21 0.59 -10.94 12.12
CA CYS A 21 0.09 -10.19 10.98
C CYS A 21 0.34 -8.70 11.20
N PHE A 22 1.08 -8.05 10.30
CA PHE A 22 1.41 -6.63 10.44
C PHE A 22 0.16 -5.72 10.41
N ILE A 23 -0.86 -6.07 9.61
CA ILE A 23 -2.12 -5.30 9.55
C ILE A 23 -2.91 -5.45 10.85
N CYS A 24 -3.04 -6.67 11.38
CA CYS A 24 -3.72 -6.89 12.66
C CYS A 24 -3.01 -6.16 13.81
N ARG A 25 -1.68 -6.16 13.82
CA ARG A 25 -0.86 -5.46 14.83
C ARG A 25 -0.97 -3.95 14.68
N MET A 26 -1.00 -3.44 13.45
CA MET A 26 -1.28 -2.03 13.17
C MET A 26 -2.68 -1.63 13.68
N LEU A 27 -3.70 -2.44 13.40
CA LEU A 27 -5.08 -2.20 13.88
C LEU A 27 -5.19 -2.27 15.40
N ALA A 28 -4.35 -3.08 16.06
CA ALA A 28 -4.24 -3.14 17.51
C ALA A 28 -3.46 -1.97 18.12
N GLY A 29 -2.89 -1.08 17.30
CA GLY A 29 -2.13 0.08 17.77
C GLY A 29 -0.73 -0.24 18.30
N GLU A 30 -0.12 -1.33 17.85
CA GLU A 30 1.23 -1.69 18.28
C GLU A 30 2.26 -0.68 17.69
N PRO A 31 3.11 -0.04 18.52
CA PRO A 31 3.98 1.07 18.09
C PRO A 31 4.91 0.73 16.93
N ASP A 32 5.45 -0.49 16.89
CA ASP A 32 6.38 -0.91 15.82
C ASP A 32 5.67 -1.16 14.48
N PHE A 33 4.34 -1.15 14.46
CA PHE A 33 3.49 -1.38 13.28
C PHE A 33 2.69 -0.15 12.87
N GLU A 34 2.95 1.01 13.44
CA GLU A 34 2.32 2.27 13.03
C GLU A 34 2.54 2.56 11.55
N HIS A 35 1.47 2.99 10.89
CA HIS A 35 1.46 3.49 9.51
C HIS A 35 0.62 4.77 9.48
N GLU A 36 0.88 5.62 8.52
CA GLU A 36 0.04 6.80 8.30
C GLU A 36 -1.27 6.37 7.63
N ILE A 37 -2.36 6.47 8.38
CA ILE A 37 -3.70 6.10 7.93
C ILE A 37 -4.26 7.19 7.03
N ILE A 38 -4.73 6.79 5.84
CA ILE A 38 -5.39 7.67 4.89
C ILE A 38 -6.88 7.74 5.18
N ALA A 39 -7.54 6.60 5.25
CA ALA A 39 -8.96 6.49 5.50
C ALA A 39 -9.32 5.12 6.07
N GLN A 40 -10.46 5.05 6.74
CA GLN A 40 -11.03 3.78 7.19
C GLN A 40 -12.54 3.90 7.33
N ASP A 41 -13.22 2.78 7.18
CA ASP A 41 -14.62 2.58 7.55
C ASP A 41 -14.74 1.37 8.50
N ASP A 42 -15.93 0.86 8.72
CA ASP A 42 -16.15 -0.26 9.64
C ASP A 42 -15.42 -1.53 9.19
N ALA A 43 -15.27 -1.76 7.88
CA ALA A 43 -14.76 -2.98 7.29
C ALA A 43 -13.37 -2.84 6.65
N HIS A 44 -12.94 -1.63 6.26
CA HIS A 44 -11.76 -1.42 5.45
C HIS A 44 -10.84 -0.36 6.04
N ILE A 45 -9.55 -0.42 5.65
CA ILE A 45 -8.54 0.56 6.02
C ILE A 45 -7.60 0.83 4.85
N ALA A 46 -7.20 2.09 4.67
CA ALA A 46 -6.17 2.52 3.72
C ALA A 46 -5.04 3.25 4.46
N PHE A 47 -3.81 2.96 4.09
CA PHE A 47 -2.62 3.51 4.73
C PHE A 47 -1.43 3.60 3.77
N LEU A 48 -0.45 4.42 4.08
CA LEU A 48 0.76 4.56 3.28
C LEU A 48 1.77 3.44 3.59
N SER A 49 2.49 2.97 2.56
CA SER A 49 3.61 2.06 2.74
C SER A 49 4.75 2.76 3.47
N ARG A 50 5.40 2.08 4.40
CA ARG A 50 6.61 2.57 5.09
C ARG A 50 7.85 2.54 4.21
N TRP A 51 7.87 1.68 3.20
CA TRP A 51 8.96 1.49 2.25
C TRP A 51 8.45 1.58 0.82
N PRO A 52 8.04 2.78 0.38
CA PRO A 52 7.37 2.95 -0.90
C PRO A 52 8.36 2.85 -2.07
N PRO A 53 8.17 1.93 -3.03
CA PRO A 53 8.97 1.91 -4.26
C PRO A 53 8.61 3.06 -5.21
N LEU A 54 7.42 3.64 -5.06
CA LEU A 54 6.92 4.79 -5.80
C LEU A 54 6.37 5.85 -4.85
N PRO A 55 6.38 7.14 -5.21
CA PRO A 55 5.78 8.18 -4.38
C PRO A 55 4.31 7.88 -4.06
N GLY A 56 3.93 8.05 -2.80
CA GLY A 56 2.56 7.86 -2.35
C GLY A 56 2.01 6.43 -2.49
N TYR A 57 2.89 5.44 -2.50
CA TYR A 57 2.51 4.03 -2.53
C TYR A 57 1.62 3.69 -1.35
N ALA A 58 0.37 3.38 -1.64
CA ALA A 58 -0.66 3.14 -0.63
C ALA A 58 -1.15 1.69 -0.64
N LEU A 59 -1.69 1.27 0.49
CA LEU A 59 -2.31 -0.04 0.66
C LEU A 59 -3.74 0.11 1.14
N ALA A 60 -4.61 -0.79 0.70
CA ALA A 60 -5.97 -0.94 1.20
C ALA A 60 -6.21 -2.38 1.61
N ALA A 61 -6.84 -2.61 2.76
CA ALA A 61 -7.08 -3.94 3.28
C ALA A 61 -8.45 -4.03 3.97
N PRO A 62 -9.07 -5.23 4.02
CA PRO A 62 -10.14 -5.48 4.97
C PRO A 62 -9.58 -5.44 6.39
N LYS A 63 -10.37 -4.98 7.38
CA LYS A 63 -9.99 -5.06 8.79
C LYS A 63 -10.05 -6.48 9.32
N ALA A 64 -10.97 -7.30 8.79
CA ALA A 64 -11.01 -8.73 9.08
C ALA A 64 -9.76 -9.42 8.50
N HIS A 65 -9.14 -10.32 9.26
CA HIS A 65 -7.99 -11.09 8.78
C HIS A 65 -8.46 -12.14 7.77
N LEU A 66 -8.29 -11.84 6.50
CA LEU A 66 -8.55 -12.74 5.37
C LEU A 66 -7.22 -13.02 4.66
N GLU A 67 -7.04 -14.22 4.12
CA GLU A 67 -5.82 -14.62 3.42
C GLU A 67 -6.05 -14.97 1.94
N GLY A 68 -7.28 -15.35 1.60
CA GLY A 68 -7.65 -15.70 0.22
C GLY A 68 -8.25 -14.51 -0.52
N VAL A 69 -7.49 -13.88 -1.39
CA VAL A 69 -7.90 -12.67 -2.13
C VAL A 69 -9.17 -12.85 -2.97
N VAL A 70 -9.49 -14.08 -3.31
CA VAL A 70 -10.70 -14.43 -4.11
C VAL A 70 -11.73 -15.17 -3.28
N ARG A 71 -11.31 -16.22 -2.54
CA ARG A 71 -12.24 -17.17 -1.93
C ARG A 71 -12.78 -16.76 -0.56
N ASP A 72 -12.10 -15.86 0.15
CA ASP A 72 -12.46 -15.49 1.51
C ASP A 72 -13.46 -14.31 1.54
N PHE A 73 -13.89 -13.85 0.39
CA PHE A 73 -14.93 -12.84 0.23
C PHE A 73 -16.18 -13.47 -0.40
N ASP A 74 -17.34 -13.03 0.04
CA ASP A 74 -18.54 -13.12 -0.78
C ASP A 74 -18.58 -12.00 -1.84
N ASP A 75 -19.49 -12.09 -2.79
CA ASP A 75 -19.60 -11.11 -3.89
C ASP A 75 -19.79 -9.68 -3.36
N ALA A 76 -20.63 -9.50 -2.35
CA ALA A 76 -20.90 -8.17 -1.78
C ALA A 76 -19.68 -7.59 -1.09
N GLY A 77 -18.97 -8.37 -0.29
CA GLY A 77 -17.74 -7.97 0.39
C GLY A 77 -16.60 -7.67 -0.58
N TYR A 78 -16.46 -8.49 -1.62
CA TYR A 78 -15.48 -8.25 -2.68
C TYR A 78 -15.75 -6.93 -3.43
N LEU A 79 -17.01 -6.70 -3.82
CA LEU A 79 -17.40 -5.47 -4.50
C LEU A 79 -17.21 -4.23 -3.61
N ALA A 80 -17.54 -4.33 -2.31
CA ALA A 80 -17.33 -3.25 -1.35
C ALA A 80 -15.84 -2.93 -1.19
N MET A 81 -14.98 -3.96 -1.07
CA MET A 81 -13.54 -3.79 -1.02
C MET A 81 -12.99 -3.14 -2.29
N MET A 82 -13.43 -3.57 -3.47
CA MET A 82 -13.00 -2.98 -4.74
C MET A 82 -13.48 -1.53 -4.90
N ALA A 83 -14.67 -1.20 -4.42
CA ALA A 83 -15.14 0.19 -4.37
C ALA A 83 -14.26 1.05 -3.46
N PHE A 84 -13.81 0.52 -2.32
CA PHE A 84 -12.89 1.21 -1.42
C PHE A 84 -11.51 1.41 -2.06
N VAL A 85 -10.93 0.38 -2.68
CA VAL A 85 -9.67 0.45 -3.45
C VAL A 85 -9.77 1.49 -4.57
N ARG A 86 -10.88 1.52 -5.30
CA ARG A 86 -11.10 2.50 -6.38
C ARG A 86 -11.12 3.94 -5.84
N ARG A 87 -11.78 4.20 -4.69
CA ARG A 87 -11.76 5.54 -4.08
C ARG A 87 -10.35 5.97 -3.70
N LEU A 88 -9.56 5.06 -3.12
CA LEU A 88 -8.14 5.31 -2.81
C LEU A 88 -7.34 5.61 -4.09
N ALA A 89 -7.53 4.82 -5.16
CA ALA A 89 -6.84 5.03 -6.42
C ALA A 89 -7.17 6.39 -7.05
N LEU A 90 -8.44 6.81 -7.03
CA LEU A 90 -8.86 8.13 -7.51
C LEU A 90 -8.23 9.26 -6.68
N ALA A 91 -8.07 9.08 -5.36
CA ALA A 91 -7.38 10.04 -4.51
C ALA A 91 -5.89 10.13 -4.86
N VAL A 92 -5.23 8.99 -5.10
CA VAL A 92 -3.84 8.94 -5.56
C VAL A 92 -3.68 9.66 -6.90
N GLU A 93 -4.59 9.44 -7.85
CA GLU A 93 -4.57 10.14 -9.15
C GLU A 93 -4.78 11.65 -9.00
N ALA A 94 -5.71 12.06 -8.15
CA ALA A 94 -6.01 13.48 -7.94
C ALA A 94 -4.85 14.25 -7.26
N VAL A 95 -4.15 13.61 -6.31
CA VAL A 95 -3.10 14.24 -5.51
C VAL A 95 -1.73 14.18 -6.22
N LEU A 96 -1.41 13.03 -6.84
CA LEU A 96 -0.07 12.79 -7.38
C LEU A 96 0.03 12.95 -8.90
N GLY A 97 -1.09 12.95 -9.64
CA GLY A 97 -1.12 13.08 -11.09
C GLY A 97 -0.27 12.03 -11.83
N PRO A 98 -0.35 10.74 -11.52
CA PRO A 98 0.47 9.73 -12.16
C PRO A 98 0.13 9.55 -13.66
N GLU A 99 1.10 9.11 -14.45
CA GLU A 99 0.88 8.69 -15.82
C GLU A 99 0.02 7.42 -15.91
N ARG A 100 0.19 6.52 -14.94
CA ARG A 100 -0.55 5.25 -14.83
C ARG A 100 -0.73 4.85 -13.38
N THR A 101 -1.89 4.32 -13.04
CA THR A 101 -2.16 3.72 -11.72
C THR A 101 -2.13 2.20 -11.83
N TYR A 102 -1.37 1.56 -10.94
CA TYR A 102 -1.31 0.10 -10.81
C TYR A 102 -2.11 -0.32 -9.58
N LEU A 103 -2.95 -1.35 -9.77
CA LEU A 103 -3.69 -2.01 -8.70
C LEU A 103 -3.31 -3.48 -8.70
N LEU A 104 -2.86 -3.99 -7.56
CA LEU A 104 -2.46 -5.40 -7.44
C LEU A 104 -2.63 -5.88 -5.99
N SER A 105 -2.85 -7.18 -5.83
CA SER A 105 -2.84 -7.82 -4.52
C SER A 105 -1.74 -8.87 -4.50
N LEU A 106 -0.83 -8.74 -3.56
CA LEU A 106 0.33 -9.61 -3.37
C LEU A 106 0.33 -10.14 -1.94
N GLY A 107 1.32 -10.95 -1.65
CA GLY A 107 1.49 -11.62 -0.38
C GLY A 107 1.57 -13.13 -0.56
N SER A 108 1.90 -13.83 0.48
CA SER A 108 2.01 -15.28 0.48
C SER A 108 1.68 -15.85 1.85
N ARG A 109 1.51 -17.18 1.94
CA ARG A 109 1.35 -17.85 3.22
C ARG A 109 2.60 -17.80 4.10
N GLN A 110 3.75 -17.44 3.52
CA GLN A 110 5.02 -17.35 4.24
C GLN A 110 5.27 -15.94 4.82
N GLY A 111 4.55 -14.94 4.33
CA GLY A 111 4.69 -13.57 4.81
C GLY A 111 3.65 -12.64 4.19
N ASN A 112 3.21 -11.65 4.93
CA ASN A 112 2.20 -10.70 4.52
C ASN A 112 0.91 -11.37 4.01
N SER A 113 0.44 -12.43 4.70
CA SER A 113 -0.69 -13.26 4.26
C SER A 113 -2.03 -12.54 4.30
N HIS A 114 -2.21 -11.54 5.19
CA HIS A 114 -3.44 -10.75 5.27
C HIS A 114 -3.68 -10.04 3.93
N VAL A 115 -4.84 -10.27 3.34
CA VAL A 115 -5.21 -9.72 2.03
C VAL A 115 -5.11 -8.19 2.05
N HIS A 116 -4.40 -7.65 1.09
CA HIS A 116 -4.30 -6.22 0.86
C HIS A 116 -4.08 -5.92 -0.62
N TRP A 117 -4.53 -4.76 -1.03
CA TRP A 117 -4.31 -4.23 -2.37
C TRP A 117 -3.30 -3.09 -2.31
N HIS A 118 -2.37 -3.12 -3.23
CA HIS A 118 -1.43 -2.04 -3.48
C HIS A 118 -2.02 -1.07 -4.49
N VAL A 119 -1.91 0.21 -4.21
CA VAL A 119 -2.29 1.31 -5.10
C VAL A 119 -1.03 2.14 -5.35
N ALA A 120 -0.54 2.10 -6.57
CA ALA A 120 0.73 2.70 -6.93
C ALA A 120 0.59 3.60 -8.16
N GLY A 121 0.91 4.88 -8.02
CA GLY A 121 0.94 5.84 -9.11
C GLY A 121 2.31 5.87 -9.78
N LEU A 122 2.40 5.49 -11.06
CA LEU A 122 3.62 5.62 -11.84
C LEU A 122 3.80 7.10 -12.25
N PRO A 123 4.86 7.79 -11.84
CA PRO A 123 5.14 9.14 -12.30
C PRO A 123 5.41 9.21 -13.79
N ALA A 124 5.09 10.35 -14.40
CA ALA A 124 5.41 10.59 -15.79
C ALA A 124 6.93 10.59 -16.05
N GLY A 125 7.32 10.17 -17.25
CA GLY A 125 8.72 10.19 -17.69
C GLY A 125 9.57 9.03 -17.20
N VAL A 126 9.00 8.02 -16.56
CA VAL A 126 9.71 6.77 -16.24
C VAL A 126 9.92 5.98 -17.54
N PRO A 127 11.17 5.57 -17.90
CA PRO A 127 11.41 4.80 -19.11
C PRO A 127 10.61 3.48 -19.09
N TYR A 128 10.06 3.06 -20.24
CA TYR A 128 9.17 1.90 -20.33
C TYR A 128 9.76 0.62 -19.70
N ARG A 129 11.06 0.37 -19.86
CA ARG A 129 11.76 -0.78 -19.26
C ARG A 129 11.79 -0.76 -17.73
N GLU A 130 11.57 0.43 -17.13
CA GLU A 130 11.57 0.66 -15.68
C GLU A 130 10.15 0.79 -15.10
N GLN A 131 9.13 0.58 -15.94
CA GLN A 131 7.72 0.58 -15.57
C GLN A 131 7.24 -0.80 -15.07
N GLN A 132 5.94 -0.92 -14.76
CA GLN A 132 5.29 -2.16 -14.37
C GLN A 132 5.97 -2.81 -13.14
N PHE A 133 6.29 -4.09 -13.21
CA PHE A 133 6.88 -4.82 -12.08
C PHE A 133 8.21 -4.22 -11.63
N HIS A 134 9.06 -3.77 -12.57
CA HIS A 134 10.32 -3.12 -12.21
C HIS A 134 10.09 -1.90 -11.30
N ALA A 135 9.10 -1.07 -11.60
CA ALA A 135 8.77 0.11 -10.79
C ALA A 135 8.31 -0.23 -9.37
N LEU A 136 7.71 -1.41 -9.18
CA LEU A 136 7.10 -1.84 -7.93
C LEU A 136 8.05 -2.62 -7.00
N MET A 137 9.22 -3.02 -7.51
CA MET A 137 10.19 -3.85 -6.78
C MET A 137 11.06 -3.00 -5.86
N THR A 138 11.01 -3.26 -4.56
CA THR A 138 11.85 -2.58 -3.56
C THR A 138 13.33 -2.92 -3.67
N GLU A 139 13.69 -3.97 -4.42
CA GLU A 139 15.06 -4.31 -4.81
C GLU A 139 15.74 -3.19 -5.62
N HIS A 140 14.95 -2.38 -6.34
CA HIS A 140 15.44 -1.20 -7.05
C HIS A 140 15.47 0.06 -6.18
N GLY A 141 15.29 -0.11 -4.88
CA GLY A 141 15.28 0.97 -3.88
C GLY A 141 13.87 1.49 -3.57
N ILE A 142 13.82 2.32 -2.55
CA ILE A 142 12.61 2.96 -2.04
C ILE A 142 12.75 4.48 -2.11
N VAL A 143 11.62 5.16 -2.24
CA VAL A 143 11.56 6.62 -2.15
C VAL A 143 11.83 7.05 -0.71
N PRO A 144 12.80 7.93 -0.47
CA PRO A 144 13.07 8.42 0.88
C PRO A 144 11.87 9.22 1.40
N THR A 145 11.41 8.89 2.59
CA THR A 145 10.27 9.55 3.24
C THR A 145 10.61 9.89 4.69
N THR A 146 9.97 10.92 5.21
CA THR A 146 9.96 11.24 6.64
C THR A 146 8.57 11.01 7.21
N ARG A 147 8.46 10.82 8.52
CA ARG A 147 7.15 10.73 9.20
C ARG A 147 6.27 11.95 8.88
N GLU A 148 6.87 13.13 8.88
CA GLU A 148 6.15 14.38 8.59
C GLU A 148 5.61 14.42 7.15
N SER A 149 6.44 14.05 6.15
CA SER A 149 6.02 14.00 4.74
C SER A 149 4.93 12.97 4.50
N GLN A 150 5.03 11.80 5.14
CA GLN A 150 4.02 10.75 5.05
C GLN A 150 2.70 11.21 5.70
N ALA A 151 2.75 11.83 6.88
CA ALA A 151 1.57 12.36 7.55
C ALA A 151 0.89 13.48 6.74
N ALA A 152 1.66 14.36 6.10
CA ALA A 152 1.12 15.39 5.22
C ALA A 152 0.41 14.77 4.01
N LEU A 153 1.07 13.83 3.33
CA LEU A 153 0.51 13.15 2.17
C LEU A 153 -0.75 12.34 2.53
N ALA A 154 -0.75 11.65 3.68
CA ALA A 154 -1.93 10.92 4.13
C ALA A 154 -3.14 11.84 4.31
N ARG A 155 -2.95 13.06 4.84
CA ARG A 155 -4.03 14.07 4.97
C ARG A 155 -4.54 14.55 3.60
N GLU A 156 -3.65 14.78 2.63
CA GLU A 156 -4.04 15.18 1.28
C GLU A 156 -4.86 14.09 0.59
N LEU A 157 -4.41 12.84 0.67
CA LEU A 157 -5.13 11.69 0.14
C LEU A 157 -6.48 11.49 0.84
N ALA A 158 -6.54 11.65 2.16
CA ALA A 158 -7.78 11.58 2.92
C ALA A 158 -8.80 12.65 2.49
N ALA A 159 -8.33 13.86 2.22
CA ALA A 159 -9.18 14.94 1.72
C ALA A 159 -9.73 14.64 0.32
N ALA A 160 -8.95 14.00 -0.54
CA ALA A 160 -9.34 13.63 -1.91
C ALA A 160 -10.20 12.35 -1.97
N MET A 161 -10.20 11.52 -0.93
CA MET A 161 -10.93 10.24 -0.87
C MET A 161 -12.41 10.40 -0.48
N ARG A 162 -12.88 11.61 -0.22
CA ARG A 162 -14.25 11.96 0.21
C ARG A 162 -15.27 11.81 -0.91
#